data_7d18cce9bb9a373642cc0dfd906e6db2
#
_entry.id   7d18cce9bb9a373642cc0dfd906e6db2
#
_cell.length_a   1.000
_cell.length_b   1.000
_cell.length_c   1.000
_cell.angle_alpha   90.00
_cell.angle_beta   90.00
_cell.angle_gamma   90.00
#
_symmetry.space_group_name_H-M   'P 1'
#
loop_
_entity.id
_entity.type
_entity.pdbx_description
1 polymer ?
#
loop_
_entity_poly.entity_id
_entity_poly.type
_entity_poly.pdbx_seq_one_letter_code
_entity_poly.pdbx_strand_id
1 'polypeptide(L)'
;MQQEDDLRGLAKTMDFMRALSILFVVINIYWFCYGQIREWGINIGVVDRILLNFDRTAGLFRNILWTKLFAVVFLALSCLGTKGVKEEKITWRKITASLATGGVLFFFNWWLLDLPLTAMANAAFYILTLSAGYICLLMGGVWMSRLLKNNLMDDPFNNENESFQQETRLIENEYSINLPTKFYYNKQWNNGFANVVNPQRACICMGSPGSGKSYCVVNQFIKQQIKKGYTQYIYDYKFPDLSEIAYNHLRKNLKAYGATPPRFYVINFDDPRRSHRCNPIHPDFMTDISDAYESAYTIMLNLNRSWVQKQGDFFVESPIILFAAVIWFLRIYDNGRYCTFPHAIEFLNKRYEDIFPILTSYPELENYLSPFMDAWLGGAQDQLQGQIASAKIPLSRMISPQLYWVMSGDDFTLDINNPDDPKILCVGNNPDRQNIYGAALGLYNSRIVKLINKKGQLKSGIIIDELPTIYFKGLDNLIATARSNKVAVLPGFFTVEEGLRGQGGRRRDEHGGQHLLRAGRR
;
A
#
# COMPACT_ATOMS: atom_id res chain seq x y z
N MET A 1 -13.90 -10.26 -8.34
CA MET A 1 -15.33 -9.91 -8.44
C MET A 1 -16.24 -11.15 -8.38
N GLN A 2 -16.16 -12.11 -9.31
CA GLN A 2 -17.01 -13.32 -9.27
C GLN A 2 -16.87 -14.14 -7.98
N GLN A 3 -15.67 -14.35 -7.49
CA GLN A 3 -15.39 -15.12 -6.26
C GLN A 3 -15.88 -14.43 -4.96
N GLU A 4 -15.97 -13.09 -4.93
CA GLU A 4 -16.55 -12.34 -3.80
C GLU A 4 -18.08 -12.36 -3.80
N ASP A 5 -18.69 -12.35 -4.98
CA ASP A 5 -20.14 -12.44 -5.13
C ASP A 5 -20.65 -13.84 -4.77
N ASP A 6 -19.91 -14.89 -5.11
CA ASP A 6 -20.20 -16.28 -4.72
C ASP A 6 -20.09 -16.47 -3.20
N LEU A 7 -19.10 -15.87 -2.55
CA LEU A 7 -18.94 -15.91 -1.09
C LEU A 7 -20.04 -15.12 -0.36
N ARG A 8 -20.52 -14.02 -0.92
CA ARG A 8 -21.66 -13.26 -0.39
C ARG A 8 -22.97 -14.00 -0.56
N GLY A 9 -23.15 -14.68 -1.70
CA GLY A 9 -24.29 -15.56 -1.96
C GLY A 9 -24.37 -16.70 -0.94
N LEU A 10 -23.24 -17.37 -0.70
CA LEU A 10 -23.14 -18.45 0.27
C LEU A 10 -23.47 -17.97 1.70
N ALA A 11 -22.94 -16.82 2.11
CA ALA A 11 -23.21 -16.24 3.43
C ALA A 11 -24.71 -15.99 3.64
N LYS A 12 -25.39 -15.38 2.66
CA LYS A 12 -26.85 -15.15 2.70
C LYS A 12 -27.65 -16.45 2.83
N THR A 13 -27.25 -17.50 2.10
CA THR A 13 -27.88 -18.82 2.18
C THR A 13 -27.74 -19.42 3.57
N MET A 14 -26.57 -19.29 4.21
CA MET A 14 -26.35 -19.80 5.57
C MET A 14 -27.11 -19.01 6.63
N ASP A 15 -27.25 -17.71 6.47
CA ASP A 15 -28.07 -16.88 7.34
C ASP A 15 -29.56 -17.23 7.21
N PHE A 16 -30.02 -17.54 6.01
CA PHE A 16 -31.38 -18.05 5.77
C PHE A 16 -31.61 -19.41 6.45
N MET A 17 -30.65 -20.35 6.36
CA MET A 17 -30.75 -21.64 7.05
C MET A 17 -30.80 -21.48 8.56
N ARG A 18 -30.07 -20.52 9.12
CA ARG A 18 -30.13 -20.17 10.55
C ARG A 18 -31.48 -19.61 10.95
N ALA A 19 -32.05 -18.72 10.13
CA ALA A 19 -33.37 -18.18 10.35
C ALA A 19 -34.46 -19.27 10.34
N LEU A 20 -34.39 -20.23 9.41
CA LEU A 20 -35.27 -21.40 9.37
C LEU A 20 -35.11 -22.26 10.62
N SER A 21 -33.89 -22.51 11.09
CA SER A 21 -33.63 -23.25 12.32
C SER A 21 -34.32 -22.60 13.53
N ILE A 22 -34.19 -21.29 13.69
CA ILE A 22 -34.83 -20.52 14.77
C ILE A 22 -36.35 -20.57 14.61
N LEU A 23 -36.87 -20.46 13.40
CA LEU A 23 -38.29 -20.56 13.10
C LEU A 23 -38.88 -21.90 13.61
N PHE A 24 -38.19 -23.02 13.35
CA PHE A 24 -38.63 -24.33 13.85
C PHE A 24 -38.60 -24.42 15.39
N VAL A 25 -37.64 -23.77 16.06
CA VAL A 25 -37.64 -23.68 17.54
C VAL A 25 -38.84 -22.88 18.04
N VAL A 26 -39.14 -21.74 17.41
CA VAL A 26 -40.26 -20.88 17.76
C VAL A 26 -41.59 -21.63 17.51
N ILE A 27 -41.73 -22.34 16.40
CA ILE A 27 -42.90 -23.18 16.10
C ILE A 27 -43.07 -24.29 17.14
N ASN A 28 -41.98 -24.93 17.57
CA ASN A 28 -42.03 -25.96 18.62
C ASN A 28 -42.54 -25.37 19.93
N ILE A 29 -42.04 -24.21 20.37
CA ILE A 29 -42.49 -23.51 21.56
C ILE A 29 -43.98 -23.14 21.41
N TYR A 30 -44.38 -22.54 20.29
CA TYR A 30 -45.74 -22.09 20.05
C TYR A 30 -46.73 -23.23 20.12
N TRP A 31 -46.43 -24.39 19.53
CA TRP A 31 -47.32 -25.52 19.46
C TRP A 31 -47.42 -26.25 20.80
N PHE A 32 -46.31 -26.60 21.44
CA PHE A 32 -46.31 -27.42 22.66
C PHE A 32 -46.56 -26.63 23.95
N CYS A 33 -46.40 -25.30 23.94
CA CYS A 33 -46.80 -24.41 25.02
C CYS A 33 -48.04 -23.60 24.67
N TYR A 34 -48.88 -24.05 23.73
CA TYR A 34 -50.01 -23.28 23.21
C TYR A 34 -50.98 -22.79 24.28
N GLY A 35 -51.28 -23.62 25.29
CA GLY A 35 -52.17 -23.25 26.40
C GLY A 35 -51.72 -21.96 27.10
N GLN A 36 -50.43 -21.86 27.44
CA GLN A 36 -49.85 -20.69 28.10
C GLN A 36 -49.73 -19.48 27.18
N ILE A 37 -49.37 -19.71 25.91
CA ILE A 37 -49.27 -18.64 24.92
C ILE A 37 -50.63 -17.96 24.71
N ARG A 38 -51.71 -18.75 24.74
CA ARG A 38 -53.09 -18.24 24.69
C ARG A 38 -53.47 -17.42 25.93
N GLU A 39 -53.06 -17.85 27.11
CA GLU A 39 -53.27 -17.09 28.36
C GLU A 39 -52.49 -15.76 28.34
N TRP A 40 -51.35 -15.70 27.71
CA TRP A 40 -50.56 -14.46 27.51
C TRP A 40 -51.13 -13.55 26.42
N GLY A 41 -52.20 -13.95 25.73
CA GLY A 41 -52.82 -13.15 24.67
C GLY A 41 -52.02 -13.06 23.35
N ILE A 42 -51.05 -13.94 23.15
CA ILE A 42 -50.16 -13.95 21.98
C ILE A 42 -50.66 -14.92 20.88
N ASN A 43 -51.91 -15.31 20.89
CA ASN A 43 -52.45 -16.22 19.87
C ASN A 43 -52.79 -15.45 18.58
N ILE A 44 -52.26 -15.91 17.45
CA ILE A 44 -52.48 -15.33 16.11
C ILE A 44 -53.30 -16.35 15.30
N GLY A 45 -54.59 -16.08 15.08
CA GLY A 45 -55.49 -17.02 14.40
C GLY A 45 -55.09 -17.43 12.98
N VAL A 46 -54.29 -16.65 12.29
CA VAL A 46 -53.71 -17.02 10.99
C VAL A 46 -52.61 -18.06 11.16
N VAL A 47 -51.74 -17.91 12.16
CA VAL A 47 -50.66 -18.85 12.47
C VAL A 47 -51.25 -20.21 12.87
N ASP A 48 -52.30 -20.19 13.71
CA ASP A 48 -53.01 -21.41 14.15
C ASP A 48 -53.53 -22.21 12.97
N ARG A 49 -54.18 -21.55 11.99
CA ARG A 49 -54.70 -22.22 10.79
C ARG A 49 -53.59 -22.81 9.92
N ILE A 50 -52.49 -22.08 9.75
CA ILE A 50 -51.34 -22.57 8.98
C ILE A 50 -50.71 -23.79 9.65
N LEU A 51 -50.48 -23.74 10.96
CA LEU A 51 -49.85 -24.84 11.69
C LEU A 51 -50.77 -26.08 11.73
N LEU A 52 -52.09 -25.90 11.91
CA LEU A 52 -53.07 -26.98 11.86
C LEU A 52 -53.11 -27.66 10.47
N ASN A 53 -52.99 -26.89 9.38
CA ASN A 53 -52.89 -27.45 8.03
C ASN A 53 -51.60 -28.25 7.83
N PHE A 54 -50.46 -27.72 8.32
CA PHE A 54 -49.18 -28.45 8.29
C PHE A 54 -49.23 -29.75 9.10
N ASP A 55 -49.89 -29.77 10.24
CA ASP A 55 -50.02 -30.97 11.04
C ASP A 55 -50.88 -32.03 10.31
N ARG A 56 -51.99 -31.60 9.70
CA ARG A 56 -52.88 -32.50 8.95
C ARG A 56 -52.21 -33.11 7.72
N THR A 57 -51.35 -32.32 7.05
CA THR A 57 -50.73 -32.74 5.78
C THR A 57 -49.41 -33.49 5.99
N ALA A 58 -48.55 -33.02 6.91
CA ALA A 58 -47.22 -33.57 7.11
C ALA A 58 -47.04 -34.30 8.44
N GLY A 59 -48.02 -34.25 9.38
CA GLY A 59 -47.92 -34.86 10.68
C GLY A 59 -46.75 -34.34 11.53
N LEU A 60 -46.36 -33.09 11.31
CA LEU A 60 -45.12 -32.51 11.86
C LEU A 60 -45.13 -32.41 13.37
N PHE A 61 -46.32 -32.25 13.97
CA PHE A 61 -46.53 -32.08 15.42
C PHE A 61 -47.01 -33.32 16.14
N ARG A 62 -47.14 -34.44 15.48
CA ARG A 62 -47.49 -35.72 16.13
C ARG A 62 -46.46 -36.15 17.17
N ASN A 63 -45.20 -35.75 16.98
CA ASN A 63 -44.15 -36.00 17.96
C ASN A 63 -43.31 -34.73 18.12
N ILE A 64 -43.06 -34.31 19.34
CA ILE A 64 -42.25 -33.15 19.73
C ILE A 64 -40.82 -33.20 19.14
N LEU A 65 -40.34 -34.40 18.83
CA LEU A 65 -38.98 -34.61 18.28
C LEU A 65 -38.83 -34.16 16.82
N TRP A 66 -39.89 -34.17 15.99
CA TRP A 66 -39.77 -33.82 14.58
C TRP A 66 -39.39 -32.37 14.37
N THR A 67 -40.06 -31.46 15.04
CA THR A 67 -39.75 -30.01 14.95
C THR A 67 -38.35 -29.70 15.48
N LYS A 68 -37.91 -30.39 16.53
CA LYS A 68 -36.56 -30.28 17.09
C LYS A 68 -35.51 -30.82 16.11
N LEU A 69 -35.81 -31.96 15.44
CA LEU A 69 -34.90 -32.54 14.45
C LEU A 69 -34.68 -31.58 13.25
N PHE A 70 -35.78 -31.02 12.71
CA PHE A 70 -35.66 -30.04 11.63
C PHE A 70 -34.86 -28.82 12.06
N ALA A 71 -35.09 -28.29 13.27
CA ALA A 71 -34.31 -27.18 13.81
C ALA A 71 -32.81 -27.49 13.83
N VAL A 72 -32.42 -28.69 14.29
CA VAL A 72 -31.00 -29.11 14.36
C VAL A 72 -30.41 -29.35 12.97
N VAL A 73 -31.16 -29.92 12.02
CA VAL A 73 -30.69 -30.12 10.63
C VAL A 73 -30.37 -28.77 9.98
N PHE A 74 -31.28 -27.78 10.06
CA PHE A 74 -31.03 -26.45 9.52
C PHE A 74 -29.91 -25.72 10.27
N LEU A 75 -29.78 -25.95 11.57
CA LEU A 75 -28.66 -25.43 12.37
C LEU A 75 -27.32 -26.01 11.88
N ALA A 76 -27.26 -27.32 11.69
CA ALA A 76 -26.06 -27.99 11.18
C ALA A 76 -25.64 -27.45 9.80
N LEU A 77 -26.61 -27.32 8.89
CA LEU A 77 -26.36 -26.70 7.58
C LEU A 77 -25.85 -25.27 7.71
N SER A 78 -26.42 -24.47 8.60
CA SER A 78 -25.95 -23.09 8.82
C SER A 78 -24.52 -23.02 9.37
N CYS A 79 -24.07 -24.01 10.14
CA CYS A 79 -22.72 -24.07 10.69
C CYS A 79 -21.65 -24.36 9.62
N LEU A 80 -22.01 -24.97 8.48
CA LEU A 80 -21.08 -25.23 7.38
C LEU A 80 -20.53 -23.95 6.75
N GLY A 81 -21.24 -22.81 6.86
CA GLY A 81 -20.83 -21.51 6.33
C GLY A 81 -19.90 -20.69 7.22
N THR A 82 -19.56 -21.14 8.43
CA THR A 82 -18.69 -20.37 9.33
C THR A 82 -17.27 -20.23 8.77
N LYS A 83 -16.69 -19.01 8.85
CA LYS A 83 -15.31 -18.78 8.45
C LYS A 83 -14.36 -19.47 9.43
N GLY A 84 -13.34 -20.15 8.91
CA GLY A 84 -12.25 -20.69 9.72
C GLY A 84 -11.47 -19.54 10.39
N VAL A 85 -11.40 -19.55 11.71
CA VAL A 85 -10.56 -18.62 12.49
C VAL A 85 -9.65 -19.48 13.34
N LYS A 86 -8.34 -19.19 13.29
CA LYS A 86 -7.34 -19.91 14.08
C LYS A 86 -7.45 -19.44 15.54
N GLU A 87 -8.24 -20.16 16.36
CA GLU A 87 -8.31 -19.97 17.81
C GLU A 87 -7.59 -21.14 18.50
N GLU A 88 -6.45 -20.86 19.11
CA GLU A 88 -5.61 -21.85 19.81
C GLU A 88 -6.28 -22.56 21.02
N LYS A 89 -7.47 -22.11 21.43
CA LYS A 89 -8.13 -22.57 22.67
C LYS A 89 -9.28 -23.56 22.46
N ILE A 90 -9.62 -23.91 21.21
CA ILE A 90 -10.71 -24.84 20.91
C ILE A 90 -10.18 -26.26 20.89
N THR A 91 -10.65 -27.11 21.81
CA THR A 91 -10.29 -28.51 21.90
C THR A 91 -11.51 -29.41 21.63
N TRP A 92 -11.28 -30.60 21.09
CA TRP A 92 -12.34 -31.58 20.87
C TRP A 92 -13.18 -31.87 22.12
N ARG A 93 -12.58 -31.85 23.31
CA ARG A 93 -13.29 -32.03 24.59
C ARG A 93 -14.34 -30.96 24.85
N LYS A 94 -14.05 -29.70 24.53
CA LYS A 94 -15.02 -28.60 24.66
C LYS A 94 -16.15 -28.71 23.67
N ILE A 95 -15.86 -29.11 22.43
CA ILE A 95 -16.86 -29.31 21.37
C ILE A 95 -17.82 -30.44 21.75
N THR A 96 -17.28 -31.61 22.11
CA THR A 96 -18.10 -32.78 22.50
C THR A 96 -18.91 -32.51 23.75
N ALA A 97 -18.36 -31.84 24.76
CA ALA A 97 -19.09 -31.44 25.95
C ALA A 97 -20.25 -30.48 25.59
N SER A 98 -20.04 -29.47 24.77
CA SER A 98 -21.08 -28.51 24.37
C SER A 98 -22.18 -29.18 23.54
N LEU A 99 -21.83 -30.05 22.60
CA LEU A 99 -22.82 -30.80 21.80
C LEU A 99 -23.61 -31.82 22.62
N ALA A 100 -22.94 -32.54 23.52
CA ALA A 100 -23.61 -33.51 24.40
C ALA A 100 -24.59 -32.81 25.37
N THR A 101 -24.12 -31.77 26.07
CA THR A 101 -24.97 -30.99 26.97
C THR A 101 -26.12 -30.33 26.24
N GLY A 102 -25.85 -29.72 25.07
CA GLY A 102 -26.85 -29.12 24.21
C GLY A 102 -27.86 -30.15 23.70
N GLY A 103 -27.43 -31.34 23.29
CA GLY A 103 -28.31 -32.43 22.87
C GLY A 103 -29.22 -32.91 23.97
N VAL A 104 -28.69 -33.12 25.18
CA VAL A 104 -29.49 -33.53 26.31
C VAL A 104 -30.54 -32.46 26.67
N LEU A 105 -30.13 -31.19 26.81
CA LEU A 105 -31.07 -30.11 27.15
C LEU A 105 -32.10 -29.84 26.05
N PHE A 106 -31.77 -30.04 24.80
CA PHE A 106 -32.64 -29.75 23.67
C PHE A 106 -33.65 -30.87 23.40
N PHE A 107 -33.22 -32.13 23.42
CA PHE A 107 -34.08 -33.26 23.06
C PHE A 107 -34.82 -33.85 24.26
N PHE A 108 -34.20 -33.94 25.42
CA PHE A 108 -34.76 -34.65 26.59
C PHE A 108 -35.49 -33.78 27.57
N ASN A 109 -35.98 -32.61 27.19
CA ASN A 109 -36.72 -31.69 28.08
C ASN A 109 -38.25 -31.81 27.99
N TRP A 110 -38.78 -32.77 27.23
CA TRP A 110 -40.22 -32.94 27.03
C TRP A 110 -40.98 -33.23 28.33
N TRP A 111 -40.39 -33.95 29.28
CA TRP A 111 -40.97 -34.26 30.58
C TRP A 111 -41.20 -33.02 31.47
N LEU A 112 -40.58 -31.89 31.17
CA LEU A 112 -40.81 -30.64 31.91
C LEU A 112 -42.20 -30.06 31.69
N LEU A 113 -42.90 -30.45 30.63
CA LEU A 113 -44.26 -30.03 30.34
C LEU A 113 -45.27 -30.74 31.22
N ASP A 114 -44.94 -31.94 31.75
CA ASP A 114 -45.84 -32.81 32.56
C ASP A 114 -45.52 -32.76 34.06
N LEU A 115 -44.69 -31.80 34.50
CA LEU A 115 -44.38 -31.65 35.92
C LEU A 115 -45.59 -31.17 36.71
N PRO A 116 -45.73 -31.61 38.00
CA PRO A 116 -46.83 -31.18 38.90
C PRO A 116 -46.64 -29.75 39.42
N LEU A 117 -46.36 -28.82 38.52
CA LEU A 117 -46.18 -27.39 38.79
C LEU A 117 -47.30 -26.58 38.11
N THR A 118 -47.26 -25.25 38.25
CA THR A 118 -48.16 -24.41 37.47
C THR A 118 -47.80 -24.49 35.98
N ALA A 119 -48.82 -24.47 35.11
CA ALA A 119 -48.62 -24.55 33.67
C ALA A 119 -47.67 -23.45 33.17
N MET A 120 -47.66 -22.27 33.78
CA MET A 120 -46.72 -21.18 33.53
C MET A 120 -45.29 -21.55 33.89
N ALA A 121 -45.05 -22.21 35.02
CA ALA A 121 -43.71 -22.65 35.41
C ALA A 121 -43.17 -23.72 34.48
N ASN A 122 -44.02 -24.71 34.10
CA ASN A 122 -43.66 -25.76 33.15
C ASN A 122 -43.26 -25.19 31.81
N ALA A 123 -44.02 -24.27 31.23
CA ALA A 123 -43.72 -23.61 29.98
C ALA A 123 -42.40 -22.80 30.07
N ALA A 124 -42.19 -22.07 31.16
CA ALA A 124 -41.00 -21.27 31.40
C ALA A 124 -39.75 -22.17 31.48
N PHE A 125 -39.79 -23.28 32.25
CA PHE A 125 -38.68 -24.23 32.34
C PHE A 125 -38.40 -24.91 31.01
N TYR A 126 -39.45 -25.26 30.25
CA TYR A 126 -39.29 -25.86 28.91
C TYR A 126 -38.62 -24.89 27.94
N ILE A 127 -39.09 -23.65 27.85
CA ILE A 127 -38.51 -22.60 26.97
C ILE A 127 -37.07 -22.34 27.36
N LEU A 128 -36.74 -22.22 28.64
CA LEU A 128 -35.40 -21.92 29.14
C LEU A 128 -34.42 -23.05 28.80
N THR A 129 -34.79 -24.29 29.05
CA THR A 129 -33.96 -25.46 28.77
C THR A 129 -33.80 -25.71 27.26
N LEU A 130 -34.84 -25.51 26.47
CA LEU A 130 -34.82 -25.62 25.03
C LEU A 130 -33.88 -24.57 24.42
N SER A 131 -33.98 -23.31 24.87
CA SER A 131 -33.14 -22.20 24.39
C SER A 131 -31.69 -22.39 24.80
N ALA A 132 -31.41 -22.78 26.03
CA ALA A 132 -30.06 -23.10 26.51
C ALA A 132 -29.44 -24.24 25.70
N GLY A 133 -30.22 -25.32 25.45
CA GLY A 133 -29.81 -26.44 24.64
C GLY A 133 -29.48 -26.02 23.20
N TYR A 134 -30.32 -25.17 22.60
CA TYR A 134 -30.08 -24.65 21.24
C TYR A 134 -28.80 -23.79 21.16
N ILE A 135 -28.54 -22.93 22.13
CA ILE A 135 -27.33 -22.11 22.20
C ILE A 135 -26.08 -23.01 22.33
N CYS A 136 -26.13 -24.04 23.18
CA CYS A 136 -25.03 -25.00 23.32
C CYS A 136 -24.76 -25.77 22.00
N LEU A 137 -25.81 -26.20 21.30
CA LEU A 137 -25.70 -26.86 20.00
C LEU A 137 -25.11 -25.92 18.94
N LEU A 138 -25.55 -24.64 18.90
CA LEU A 138 -25.02 -23.62 18.00
C LEU A 138 -23.52 -23.39 18.26
N MET A 139 -23.13 -23.21 19.52
CA MET A 139 -21.72 -23.00 19.89
C MET A 139 -20.86 -24.21 19.50
N GLY A 140 -21.28 -25.41 19.87
CA GLY A 140 -20.61 -26.66 19.53
C GLY A 140 -20.47 -26.85 18.02
N GLY A 141 -21.53 -26.58 17.26
CA GLY A 141 -21.54 -26.68 15.79
C GLY A 141 -20.60 -25.67 15.13
N VAL A 142 -20.59 -24.41 15.60
CA VAL A 142 -19.66 -23.38 15.11
C VAL A 142 -18.22 -23.75 15.43
N TRP A 143 -17.91 -24.19 16.64
CA TRP A 143 -16.56 -24.63 17.04
C TRP A 143 -16.10 -25.84 16.22
N MET A 144 -16.97 -26.82 16.00
CA MET A 144 -16.67 -27.99 15.18
C MET A 144 -16.37 -27.58 13.74
N SER A 145 -17.19 -26.73 13.15
CA SER A 145 -16.97 -26.26 11.77
C SER A 145 -15.67 -25.46 11.63
N ARG A 146 -15.34 -24.62 12.62
CA ARG A 146 -14.06 -23.88 12.66
C ARG A 146 -12.87 -24.82 12.76
N LEU A 147 -12.94 -25.82 13.65
CA LEU A 147 -11.85 -26.80 13.82
C LEU A 147 -11.65 -27.65 12.57
N LEU A 148 -12.73 -28.15 11.96
CA LEU A 148 -12.67 -28.95 10.73
C LEU A 148 -12.11 -28.13 9.56
N LYS A 149 -12.55 -26.89 9.37
CA LYS A 149 -12.02 -26.03 8.31
C LYS A 149 -10.57 -25.64 8.54
N ASN A 150 -10.17 -25.42 9.79
CA ASN A 150 -8.78 -25.16 10.11
C ASN A 150 -7.89 -26.35 9.77
N ASN A 151 -8.33 -27.57 10.09
CA ASN A 151 -7.61 -28.79 9.76
C ASN A 151 -7.59 -29.10 8.23
N LEU A 152 -8.65 -28.67 7.50
CA LEU A 152 -8.71 -28.80 6.03
C LEU A 152 -7.89 -27.74 5.29
N MET A 153 -7.57 -26.60 5.96
CA MET A 153 -6.67 -25.58 5.43
C MET A 153 -5.19 -25.85 5.75
N ASP A 154 -4.91 -26.78 6.66
CA ASP A 154 -3.55 -27.25 6.88
C ASP A 154 -3.13 -28.07 5.65
N ASP A 155 -1.99 -27.73 5.09
CA ASP A 155 -1.42 -28.43 3.94
C ASP A 155 -1.26 -29.93 4.31
N PRO A 156 -1.91 -30.88 3.60
CA PRO A 156 -1.78 -32.31 3.90
C PRO A 156 -0.34 -32.80 3.77
N PHE A 157 0.52 -32.04 3.09
CA PHE A 157 1.95 -32.30 2.98
C PHE A 157 2.78 -31.60 4.07
N ASN A 158 2.14 -30.77 4.93
CA ASN A 158 2.81 -30.03 6.02
C ASN A 158 2.06 -30.19 7.35
N ASN A 159 1.91 -31.43 7.82
CA ASN A 159 1.21 -31.78 9.06
C ASN A 159 1.83 -31.17 10.33
N GLU A 160 3.09 -30.74 10.27
CA GLU A 160 3.82 -30.18 11.41
C GLU A 160 3.84 -28.64 11.40
N ASN A 161 3.13 -27.99 10.47
CA ASN A 161 3.16 -26.53 10.27
C ASN A 161 4.58 -25.99 10.06
N GLU A 162 5.40 -26.75 9.39
CA GLU A 162 6.75 -26.33 9.03
C GLU A 162 6.70 -25.31 7.88
N SER A 163 7.61 -24.34 7.91
CA SER A 163 7.90 -23.54 6.75
C SER A 163 8.75 -24.35 5.75
N PHE A 164 8.72 -23.97 4.47
CA PHE A 164 9.62 -24.61 3.51
C PHE A 164 11.09 -24.36 3.89
N GLN A 165 11.96 -25.28 3.53
CA GLN A 165 13.40 -25.17 3.76
C GLN A 165 13.94 -23.91 3.06
N GLN A 166 14.66 -23.08 3.80
CA GLN A 166 15.31 -21.89 3.29
C GLN A 166 16.82 -22.09 3.17
N GLU A 167 17.47 -21.22 2.42
CA GLU A 167 18.94 -21.23 2.30
C GLU A 167 19.59 -20.88 3.64
N THR A 168 20.46 -21.77 4.12
CA THR A 168 21.20 -21.60 5.39
C THR A 168 22.58 -21.02 5.17
N ARG A 169 23.12 -21.06 3.94
CA ARG A 169 24.45 -20.54 3.61
C ARG A 169 24.39 -19.04 3.41
N LEU A 170 25.34 -18.34 3.98
CA LEU A 170 25.59 -16.93 3.69
C LEU A 170 26.35 -16.81 2.36
N ILE A 171 25.70 -16.28 1.34
CA ILE A 171 26.33 -16.06 0.02
C ILE A 171 26.72 -14.58 -0.05
N GLU A 172 27.96 -14.28 0.29
CA GLU A 172 28.49 -12.93 0.33
C GLU A 172 29.43 -12.66 -0.86
N ASN A 173 29.24 -11.50 -1.50
CA ASN A 173 30.13 -10.94 -2.51
C ASN A 173 30.20 -9.41 -2.36
N GLU A 174 30.92 -8.73 -3.25
CA GLU A 174 31.09 -7.28 -3.25
C GLU A 174 29.75 -6.50 -3.29
N TYR A 175 28.71 -7.09 -3.87
CA TYR A 175 27.43 -6.40 -4.14
C TYR A 175 26.29 -6.95 -3.26
N SER A 176 26.40 -8.17 -2.76
CA SER A 176 25.28 -8.88 -2.14
C SER A 176 24.71 -8.18 -0.92
N ILE A 177 23.39 -8.31 -0.74
CA ILE A 177 22.66 -7.92 0.46
C ILE A 177 22.03 -9.18 1.06
N ASN A 178 22.36 -9.49 2.31
CA ASN A 178 21.99 -10.72 2.95
C ASN A 178 21.04 -10.43 4.11
N LEU A 179 19.77 -10.88 3.99
CA LEU A 179 18.75 -10.67 4.99
C LEU A 179 18.69 -11.90 5.89
N PRO A 180 19.00 -11.77 7.20
CA PRO A 180 18.90 -12.89 8.11
C PRO A 180 17.42 -13.28 8.30
N THR A 181 17.15 -14.57 8.25
CA THR A 181 15.83 -15.16 8.42
C THR A 181 15.84 -16.24 9.47
N LYS A 182 14.66 -16.57 10.02
CA LYS A 182 14.44 -17.76 10.85
C LYS A 182 13.30 -18.56 10.27
N PHE A 183 13.46 -19.87 10.22
CA PHE A 183 12.43 -20.77 9.72
C PHE A 183 12.34 -22.04 10.58
N TYR A 184 11.13 -22.60 10.69
CA TYR A 184 10.88 -23.84 11.42
C TYR A 184 10.84 -25.00 10.43
N TYR A 185 11.78 -25.92 10.54
CA TYR A 185 11.90 -27.07 9.67
C TYR A 185 12.54 -28.25 10.41
N ASN A 186 12.11 -29.49 10.15
CA ASN A 186 12.51 -30.69 10.87
C ASN A 186 12.36 -30.54 12.40
N LYS A 187 11.21 -30.02 12.84
CA LYS A 187 10.86 -29.80 14.26
C LYS A 187 11.81 -28.86 15.02
N GLN A 188 12.62 -28.08 14.30
CA GLN A 188 13.60 -27.16 14.87
C GLN A 188 13.56 -25.79 14.22
N TRP A 189 13.91 -24.76 15.01
CA TRP A 189 14.13 -23.42 14.50
C TRP A 189 15.54 -23.32 13.92
N ASN A 190 15.60 -23.02 12.64
CA ASN A 190 16.84 -22.85 11.89
C ASN A 190 17.06 -21.37 11.55
N ASN A 191 18.35 -20.98 11.49
CA ASN A 191 18.74 -19.69 10.96
C ASN A 191 18.99 -19.84 9.45
N GLY A 192 18.54 -18.85 8.67
CA GLY A 192 18.74 -18.82 7.23
C GLY A 192 19.05 -17.42 6.73
N PHE A 193 19.23 -17.31 5.43
CA PHE A 193 19.49 -16.05 4.74
C PHE A 193 18.67 -15.95 3.46
N ALA A 194 18.01 -14.81 3.26
CA ALA A 194 17.55 -14.42 1.94
C ALA A 194 18.69 -13.64 1.27
N ASN A 195 19.44 -14.32 0.39
CA ASN A 195 20.64 -13.77 -0.22
C ASN A 195 20.28 -13.05 -1.53
N VAL A 196 20.33 -11.71 -1.53
CA VAL A 196 20.23 -10.90 -2.74
C VAL A 196 21.64 -10.74 -3.32
N VAL A 197 22.05 -11.70 -4.14
CA VAL A 197 23.43 -11.80 -4.64
C VAL A 197 23.76 -10.67 -5.62
N ASN A 198 22.78 -10.19 -6.40
CA ASN A 198 22.94 -9.12 -7.36
C ASN A 198 21.83 -8.08 -7.24
N PRO A 199 21.94 -7.11 -6.33
CA PRO A 199 20.92 -6.08 -6.11
C PRO A 199 20.77 -5.09 -7.28
N GLN A 200 21.72 -5.04 -8.24
CA GLN A 200 21.61 -4.21 -9.46
C GLN A 200 20.54 -4.72 -10.45
N ARG A 201 19.91 -5.87 -10.19
CA ARG A 201 18.73 -6.35 -10.94
C ARG A 201 17.41 -5.77 -10.45
N ALA A 202 17.47 -4.82 -9.55
CA ALA A 202 16.41 -4.28 -8.73
C ALA A 202 15.76 -5.30 -7.76
N CYS A 203 15.35 -4.80 -6.61
CA CYS A 203 14.63 -5.55 -5.59
C CYS A 203 13.40 -4.75 -5.19
N ILE A 204 12.21 -5.35 -5.26
CA ILE A 204 10.97 -4.70 -4.82
C ILE A 204 10.62 -5.21 -3.42
N CYS A 205 10.42 -4.28 -2.49
CA CYS A 205 9.95 -4.61 -1.15
C CYS A 205 8.47 -4.25 -0.98
N MET A 206 7.61 -5.26 -0.88
CA MET A 206 6.17 -5.08 -0.70
C MET A 206 5.71 -5.65 0.65
N GLY A 207 4.75 -4.97 1.28
CA GLY A 207 4.15 -5.44 2.52
C GLY A 207 3.15 -4.44 3.07
N SER A 208 2.18 -4.92 3.86
CA SER A 208 1.19 -4.07 4.51
C SER A 208 1.84 -3.07 5.49
N PRO A 209 1.16 -1.97 5.85
CA PRO A 209 1.62 -1.08 6.91
C PRO A 209 1.91 -1.85 8.21
N GLY A 210 3.03 -1.53 8.85
CA GLY A 210 3.46 -2.23 10.08
C GLY A 210 4.04 -3.65 9.89
N SER A 211 4.23 -4.14 8.65
CA SER A 211 4.81 -5.47 8.38
C SER A 211 6.32 -5.57 8.62
N GLY A 212 6.97 -4.48 9.04
CA GLY A 212 8.42 -4.47 9.31
C GLY A 212 9.32 -4.26 8.09
N LYS A 213 8.79 -3.80 6.93
CA LYS A 213 9.57 -3.56 5.69
C LYS A 213 10.84 -2.74 5.94
N SER A 214 10.67 -1.57 6.54
CA SER A 214 11.79 -0.64 6.76
C SER A 214 12.81 -1.26 7.71
N TYR A 215 12.38 -1.95 8.77
CA TYR A 215 13.28 -2.58 9.74
C TYR A 215 14.02 -3.80 9.18
N CYS A 216 13.28 -4.74 8.55
CA CYS A 216 13.83 -6.03 8.13
C CYS A 216 14.59 -5.95 6.80
N VAL A 217 14.18 -5.06 5.88
CA VAL A 217 14.71 -5.00 4.52
C VAL A 217 15.46 -3.70 4.27
N VAL A 218 14.78 -2.54 4.33
CA VAL A 218 15.36 -1.24 3.95
C VAL A 218 16.60 -0.92 4.78
N ASN A 219 16.52 -1.07 6.11
CA ASN A 219 17.65 -0.84 7.00
C ASN A 219 18.84 -1.76 6.69
N GLN A 220 18.60 -3.01 6.29
CA GLN A 220 19.67 -3.93 5.93
C GLN A 220 20.34 -3.52 4.61
N PHE A 221 19.57 -3.03 3.64
CA PHE A 221 20.13 -2.48 2.40
C PHE A 221 21.02 -1.28 2.70
N ILE A 222 20.53 -0.29 3.46
CA ILE A 222 21.31 0.90 3.85
C ILE A 222 22.63 0.48 4.51
N LYS A 223 22.55 -0.34 5.56
CA LYS A 223 23.70 -0.76 6.36
C LYS A 223 24.75 -1.52 5.55
N GLN A 224 24.31 -2.51 4.78
CA GLN A 224 25.23 -3.38 4.06
C GLN A 224 25.83 -2.69 2.84
N GLN A 225 25.06 -1.85 2.15
CA GLN A 225 25.60 -1.03 1.05
C GLN A 225 26.67 -0.05 1.55
N ILE A 226 26.42 0.67 2.66
CA ILE A 226 27.43 1.56 3.25
C ILE A 226 28.67 0.78 3.67
N LYS A 227 28.50 -0.39 4.33
CA LYS A 227 29.63 -1.26 4.70
C LYS A 227 30.46 -1.71 3.50
N LYS A 228 29.84 -1.81 2.33
CA LYS A 228 30.48 -2.23 1.08
C LYS A 228 30.92 -1.06 0.18
N GLY A 229 30.89 0.17 0.68
CA GLY A 229 31.38 1.36 -0.03
C GLY A 229 30.49 1.85 -1.16
N TYR A 230 29.16 1.71 -1.05
CA TYR A 230 28.20 2.31 -1.97
C TYR A 230 27.96 3.78 -1.63
N THR A 231 27.82 4.62 -2.65
CA THR A 231 27.11 5.90 -2.52
C THR A 231 25.61 5.63 -2.48
N GLN A 232 24.82 6.51 -1.86
CA GLN A 232 23.40 6.24 -1.70
C GLN A 232 22.53 7.47 -1.94
N TYR A 233 21.39 7.27 -2.60
CA TYR A 233 20.23 8.13 -2.55
C TYR A 233 19.15 7.44 -1.72
N ILE A 234 18.66 8.12 -0.69
CA ILE A 234 17.67 7.58 0.25
C ILE A 234 16.49 8.55 0.32
N TYR A 235 15.33 8.11 -0.19
CA TYR A 235 14.08 8.81 0.02
C TYR A 235 13.45 8.32 1.32
N ASP A 236 13.45 9.19 2.31
CA ASP A 236 12.99 8.94 3.69
C ASP A 236 11.59 9.55 3.88
N TYR A 237 10.54 8.72 3.73
CA TYR A 237 9.15 9.18 3.82
C TYR A 237 8.77 9.62 5.25
N LYS A 238 9.39 9.02 6.25
CA LYS A 238 9.20 9.34 7.68
C LYS A 238 10.47 9.97 8.25
N PHE A 239 10.95 10.99 7.57
CA PHE A 239 12.17 11.69 8.00
C PHE A 239 12.12 12.03 9.50
N PRO A 240 13.21 11.78 10.30
CA PRO A 240 14.57 11.44 9.86
C PRO A 240 14.99 9.96 10.03
N ASP A 241 14.05 9.00 10.14
CA ASP A 241 14.33 7.63 10.56
C ASP A 241 15.45 6.93 9.76
N LEU A 242 15.35 6.90 8.44
CA LEU A 242 16.35 6.27 7.57
C LEU A 242 17.62 7.10 7.45
N SER A 243 17.49 8.40 7.50
CA SER A 243 18.60 9.36 7.40
C SER A 243 19.56 9.24 8.58
N GLU A 244 19.04 9.08 9.80
CA GLU A 244 19.85 8.84 11.00
C GLU A 244 20.59 7.50 10.92
N ILE A 245 19.92 6.46 10.44
CA ILE A 245 20.54 5.14 10.24
C ILE A 245 21.69 5.23 9.24
N ALA A 246 21.48 5.88 8.12
CA ALA A 246 22.51 6.06 7.09
C ALA A 246 23.71 6.84 7.63
N TYR A 247 23.48 7.96 8.30
CA TYR A 247 24.53 8.79 8.89
C TYR A 247 25.37 8.02 9.91
N ASN A 248 24.71 7.31 10.84
CA ASN A 248 25.39 6.55 11.87
C ASN A 248 26.22 5.39 11.28
N HIS A 249 25.70 4.74 10.23
CA HIS A 249 26.44 3.67 9.54
C HIS A 249 27.59 4.21 8.71
N LEU A 250 27.44 5.36 8.06
CA LEU A 250 28.54 6.01 7.34
C LEU A 250 29.70 6.31 8.31
N ARG A 251 29.41 6.96 9.44
CA ARG A 251 30.46 7.28 10.43
C ARG A 251 31.25 6.05 10.93
N LYS A 252 30.57 4.91 11.05
CA LYS A 252 31.21 3.66 11.50
C LYS A 252 32.02 2.97 10.40
N ASN A 253 31.74 3.25 9.13
CA ASN A 253 32.29 2.51 8.00
C ASN A 253 33.10 3.38 7.01
N LEU A 254 33.60 4.55 7.43
CA LEU A 254 34.37 5.44 6.56
C LEU A 254 35.56 4.75 5.88
N LYS A 255 36.18 3.79 6.55
CA LYS A 255 37.29 3.00 5.99
C LYS A 255 36.92 2.18 4.75
N ALA A 256 35.64 1.87 4.54
CA ALA A 256 35.19 1.10 3.38
C ALA A 256 35.28 1.89 2.05
N TYR A 257 35.48 3.18 2.14
CA TYR A 257 35.55 4.08 0.96
C TYR A 257 36.98 4.47 0.55
N GLY A 258 38.00 3.97 1.27
CA GLY A 258 39.40 4.25 0.94
C GLY A 258 39.78 5.72 1.10
N ALA A 259 40.36 6.33 0.07
CA ALA A 259 40.88 7.69 0.12
C ALA A 259 39.81 8.79 0.02
N THR A 260 38.66 8.49 -0.60
CA THR A 260 37.58 9.46 -0.86
C THR A 260 36.27 9.02 -0.16
N PRO A 261 36.13 9.25 1.16
CA PRO A 261 34.89 8.94 1.85
C PRO A 261 33.78 9.90 1.40
N PRO A 262 32.52 9.39 1.24
CA PRO A 262 31.43 10.21 0.78
C PRO A 262 31.05 11.26 1.82
N ARG A 263 30.67 12.44 1.35
CA ARG A 263 30.03 13.46 2.17
C ARG A 263 28.55 13.11 2.37
N PHE A 264 28.01 13.51 3.52
CA PHE A 264 26.61 13.25 3.86
C PHE A 264 25.79 14.52 3.70
N TYR A 265 24.75 14.44 2.88
CA TYR A 265 23.85 15.55 2.61
C TYR A 265 22.40 15.18 2.93
N VAL A 266 21.64 16.17 3.36
CA VAL A 266 20.22 16.05 3.69
C VAL A 266 19.46 17.18 3.01
N ILE A 267 18.35 16.86 2.35
CA ILE A 267 17.33 17.82 1.92
C ILE A 267 16.12 17.67 2.82
N ASN A 268 15.77 18.72 3.52
CA ASN A 268 14.60 18.80 4.39
C ASN A 268 13.93 20.19 4.21
N PHE A 269 12.73 20.20 3.65
CA PHE A 269 11.98 21.44 3.44
C PHE A 269 11.25 21.94 4.69
N ASP A 270 11.04 21.10 5.71
CA ASP A 270 10.35 21.52 6.95
C ASP A 270 11.23 22.40 7.84
N ASP A 271 12.51 22.11 7.93
CA ASP A 271 13.47 22.94 8.67
C ASP A 271 14.71 23.25 7.79
N PRO A 272 14.69 24.37 7.05
CA PRO A 272 15.80 24.76 6.19
C PRO A 272 17.15 24.95 6.92
N ARG A 273 17.15 25.19 8.25
CA ARG A 273 18.38 25.30 9.05
C ARG A 273 19.08 23.95 9.24
N ARG A 274 18.34 22.85 9.03
CA ARG A 274 18.83 21.46 9.08
C ARG A 274 18.80 20.81 7.70
N SER A 275 18.88 21.62 6.66
CA SER A 275 18.91 21.18 5.27
C SER A 275 20.12 21.76 4.57
N HIS A 276 20.73 20.96 3.70
CA HIS A 276 21.64 21.46 2.70
C HIS A 276 20.83 22.05 1.54
N ARG A 277 21.47 22.91 0.78
CA ARG A 277 20.89 23.60 -0.35
C ARG A 277 21.40 22.97 -1.64
N CYS A 278 20.51 22.72 -2.58
CA CYS A 278 20.88 22.17 -3.85
C CYS A 278 19.94 22.64 -4.95
N ASN A 279 20.50 23.20 -6.00
CA ASN A 279 19.75 23.62 -7.17
C ASN A 279 19.49 22.42 -8.11
N PRO A 280 18.23 21.93 -8.24
CA PRO A 280 17.97 20.77 -9.09
C PRO A 280 18.00 21.07 -10.59
N ILE A 281 17.99 22.36 -10.98
CA ILE A 281 18.13 22.83 -12.37
C ILE A 281 19.45 23.56 -12.59
N HIS A 282 20.52 23.08 -11.94
CA HIS A 282 21.84 23.68 -12.08
C HIS A 282 22.28 23.74 -13.55
N PRO A 283 22.78 24.91 -14.03
CA PRO A 283 23.07 25.12 -15.45
C PRO A 283 24.09 24.15 -16.05
N ASP A 284 25.07 23.66 -15.27
CA ASP A 284 26.10 22.74 -15.74
C ASP A 284 25.55 21.34 -16.11
N PHE A 285 24.39 20.98 -15.61
CA PHE A 285 23.72 19.70 -15.89
C PHE A 285 22.63 19.82 -16.95
N MET A 286 22.41 21.02 -17.52
CA MET A 286 21.49 21.25 -18.62
C MET A 286 22.30 21.60 -19.89
N THR A 287 22.46 20.62 -20.75
CA THR A 287 23.26 20.75 -21.98
C THR A 287 22.42 21.11 -23.20
N ASP A 288 21.14 20.83 -23.16
CA ASP A 288 20.19 21.01 -24.24
C ASP A 288 18.82 21.50 -23.69
N ILE A 289 18.04 22.20 -24.53
CA ILE A 289 16.71 22.68 -24.16
C ILE A 289 15.75 21.55 -23.74
N SER A 290 15.98 20.34 -24.24
CA SER A 290 15.24 19.14 -23.84
C SER A 290 15.40 18.83 -22.33
N ASP A 291 16.53 19.21 -21.72
CA ASP A 291 16.73 19.07 -20.28
C ASP A 291 15.86 20.04 -19.47
N ALA A 292 15.64 21.24 -20.01
CA ALA A 292 14.70 22.21 -19.44
C ALA A 292 13.25 21.74 -19.58
N TYR A 293 12.89 21.21 -20.77
CA TYR A 293 11.56 20.62 -20.99
C TYR A 293 11.29 19.46 -20.04
N GLU A 294 12.23 18.56 -19.85
CA GLU A 294 12.06 17.43 -18.94
C GLU A 294 11.90 17.86 -17.48
N SER A 295 12.61 18.93 -17.08
CA SER A 295 12.47 19.51 -15.74
C SER A 295 11.08 20.12 -15.54
N ALA A 296 10.62 20.91 -16.50
CA ALA A 296 9.28 21.50 -16.51
C ALA A 296 8.19 20.40 -16.49
N TYR A 297 8.32 19.39 -17.36
CA TYR A 297 7.45 18.23 -17.45
C TYR A 297 7.32 17.51 -16.11
N THR A 298 8.46 17.20 -15.50
CA THR A 298 8.48 16.47 -14.22
C THR A 298 7.78 17.23 -13.10
N ILE A 299 8.02 18.54 -12.98
CA ILE A 299 7.37 19.37 -11.96
C ILE A 299 5.87 19.45 -12.18
N MET A 300 5.45 19.77 -13.40
CA MET A 300 4.03 19.96 -13.74
C MET A 300 3.22 18.69 -13.51
N LEU A 301 3.74 17.52 -13.87
CA LEU A 301 3.08 16.24 -13.63
C LEU A 301 3.05 15.84 -12.15
N ASN A 302 4.08 16.19 -11.37
CA ASN A 302 4.05 15.97 -9.92
C ASN A 302 3.03 16.87 -9.21
N LEU A 303 2.87 18.10 -9.67
CA LEU A 303 1.85 19.03 -9.15
C LEU A 303 0.42 18.62 -9.52
N ASN A 304 0.25 18.03 -10.71
CA ASN A 304 -1.04 17.59 -11.22
C ASN A 304 -0.96 16.15 -11.75
N ARG A 305 -1.02 15.17 -10.88
CA ARG A 305 -0.91 13.74 -11.25
C ARG A 305 -1.94 13.26 -12.28
N SER A 306 -3.12 13.89 -12.35
CA SER A 306 -4.13 13.59 -13.38
C SER A 306 -3.62 13.88 -14.81
N TRP A 307 -2.63 14.75 -14.97
CA TRP A 307 -2.03 15.08 -16.25
C TRP A 307 -1.21 13.92 -16.85
N VAL A 308 -0.73 13.00 -16.03
CA VAL A 308 -0.05 11.79 -16.51
C VAL A 308 -0.91 10.99 -17.49
N GLN A 309 -2.25 11.00 -17.30
CA GLN A 309 -3.19 10.30 -18.18
C GLN A 309 -3.66 11.15 -19.38
N LYS A 310 -3.31 12.44 -19.42
CA LYS A 310 -3.73 13.42 -20.43
C LYS A 310 -2.54 13.95 -21.24
N GLN A 311 -1.51 13.15 -21.42
CA GLN A 311 -0.36 13.53 -22.25
C GLN A 311 -0.81 13.77 -23.68
N GLY A 312 -0.32 14.85 -24.30
CA GLY A 312 -0.74 15.30 -25.60
C GLY A 312 -1.97 16.24 -25.62
N ASP A 313 -2.58 16.49 -24.44
CA ASP A 313 -3.61 17.52 -24.31
C ASP A 313 -2.98 18.91 -24.36
N PHE A 314 -3.60 19.83 -25.11
CA PHE A 314 -3.10 21.17 -25.29
C PHE A 314 -2.91 21.94 -23.97
N PHE A 315 -3.84 21.80 -23.02
CA PHE A 315 -3.76 22.45 -21.71
C PHE A 315 -2.76 21.79 -20.75
N VAL A 316 -2.22 20.63 -21.10
CA VAL A 316 -1.13 19.98 -20.39
C VAL A 316 0.22 20.35 -20.99
N GLU A 317 0.33 20.33 -22.33
CA GLU A 317 1.59 20.59 -23.02
C GLU A 317 1.97 22.08 -23.00
N SER A 318 1.01 23.00 -23.19
CA SER A 318 1.30 24.43 -23.20
C SER A 318 2.00 24.95 -21.94
N PRO A 319 1.53 24.68 -20.69
CA PRO A 319 2.21 25.11 -19.50
C PRO A 319 3.62 24.51 -19.34
N ILE A 320 3.81 23.28 -19.80
CA ILE A 320 5.14 22.61 -19.77
C ILE A 320 6.10 23.32 -20.72
N ILE A 321 5.68 23.61 -21.95
CA ILE A 321 6.47 24.29 -22.96
C ILE A 321 6.85 25.69 -22.50
N LEU A 322 5.88 26.47 -21.97
CA LEU A 322 6.15 27.80 -21.46
C LEU A 322 7.15 27.79 -20.29
N PHE A 323 6.97 26.88 -19.34
CA PHE A 323 7.89 26.79 -18.22
C PHE A 323 9.29 26.29 -18.63
N ALA A 324 9.35 25.38 -19.61
CA ALA A 324 10.62 24.96 -20.22
C ALA A 324 11.36 26.13 -20.90
N ALA A 325 10.65 26.99 -21.63
CA ALA A 325 11.22 28.17 -22.24
C ALA A 325 11.80 29.13 -21.17
N VAL A 326 11.11 29.32 -20.05
CA VAL A 326 11.60 30.14 -18.93
C VAL A 326 12.84 29.53 -18.30
N ILE A 327 12.87 28.23 -18.03
CA ILE A 327 14.04 27.55 -17.47
C ILE A 327 15.24 27.68 -18.41
N TRP A 328 15.03 27.45 -19.73
CA TRP A 328 16.10 27.54 -20.70
C TRP A 328 16.61 28.99 -20.88
N PHE A 329 15.71 29.98 -20.87
CA PHE A 329 16.10 31.38 -20.85
C PHE A 329 17.05 31.67 -19.70
N LEU A 330 16.69 31.28 -18.47
CA LEU A 330 17.55 31.52 -17.31
C LEU A 330 18.87 30.75 -17.38
N ARG A 331 18.91 29.62 -18.11
CA ARG A 331 20.14 28.85 -18.36
C ARG A 331 21.12 29.62 -19.25
N ILE A 332 20.63 30.30 -20.28
CA ILE A 332 21.47 31.02 -21.23
C ILE A 332 21.74 32.48 -20.79
N TYR A 333 20.84 33.07 -20.01
CA TYR A 333 20.99 34.43 -19.50
C TYR A 333 22.09 34.50 -18.45
N ASP A 334 23.02 35.47 -18.61
CA ASP A 334 24.12 35.74 -17.67
C ASP A 334 24.88 34.49 -17.20
N ASN A 335 25.22 33.61 -18.16
CA ASN A 335 25.90 32.31 -17.92
C ASN A 335 25.18 31.42 -16.88
N GLY A 336 23.85 31.51 -16.78
CA GLY A 336 23.04 30.69 -15.88
C GLY A 336 23.03 31.13 -14.41
N ARG A 337 23.54 32.33 -14.09
CA ARG A 337 23.61 32.85 -12.73
C ARG A 337 22.26 32.81 -12.00
N TYR A 338 21.17 33.02 -12.72
CA TYR A 338 19.81 33.03 -12.17
C TYR A 338 19.04 31.73 -12.48
N CYS A 339 19.73 30.71 -13.02
CA CYS A 339 19.08 29.45 -13.35
C CYS A 339 18.80 28.62 -12.10
N THR A 340 17.85 29.07 -11.29
CA THR A 340 17.33 28.35 -10.13
C THR A 340 15.82 28.25 -10.19
N PHE A 341 15.27 27.27 -9.53
CA PHE A 341 13.82 27.05 -9.52
C PHE A 341 13.01 28.25 -8.99
N PRO A 342 13.41 28.92 -7.87
CA PRO A 342 12.76 30.12 -7.43
C PRO A 342 12.75 31.26 -8.47
N HIS A 343 13.88 31.51 -9.12
CA HIS A 343 13.93 32.55 -10.16
C HIS A 343 13.03 32.23 -11.34
N ALA A 344 12.93 30.94 -11.73
CA ALA A 344 12.03 30.53 -12.82
C ALA A 344 10.55 30.79 -12.46
N ILE A 345 10.13 30.50 -11.24
CA ILE A 345 8.76 30.78 -10.77
C ILE A 345 8.52 32.29 -10.72
N GLU A 346 9.42 33.03 -10.11
CA GLU A 346 9.24 34.50 -9.96
C GLU A 346 9.26 35.22 -11.30
N PHE A 347 10.09 34.78 -12.26
CA PHE A 347 10.09 35.31 -13.62
C PHE A 347 8.76 35.00 -14.31
N LEU A 348 8.28 33.75 -14.29
CA LEU A 348 7.00 33.37 -14.89
C LEU A 348 5.81 34.13 -14.27
N ASN A 349 5.87 34.49 -13.00
CA ASN A 349 4.79 35.23 -12.32
C ASN A 349 4.66 36.70 -12.75
N LYS A 350 5.65 37.25 -13.45
CA LYS A 350 5.52 38.58 -14.06
C LYS A 350 4.41 38.62 -15.11
N ARG A 351 4.07 39.84 -15.56
CA ARG A 351 3.07 40.00 -16.62
C ARG A 351 3.62 39.45 -17.94
N TYR A 352 2.79 38.84 -18.76
CA TYR A 352 3.26 38.26 -20.01
C TYR A 352 3.72 39.34 -21.00
N GLU A 353 3.15 40.57 -20.92
CA GLU A 353 3.56 41.71 -21.68
C GLU A 353 5.04 42.12 -21.40
N ASP A 354 5.52 41.84 -20.20
CA ASP A 354 6.92 42.10 -19.81
C ASP A 354 7.83 40.94 -20.17
N ILE A 355 7.33 39.72 -20.08
CA ILE A 355 8.13 38.49 -20.26
C ILE A 355 8.37 38.16 -21.75
N PHE A 356 7.33 38.24 -22.59
CA PHE A 356 7.42 37.80 -23.97
C PHE A 356 8.43 38.59 -24.80
N PRO A 357 8.51 39.93 -24.72
CA PRO A 357 9.56 40.67 -25.42
C PRO A 357 10.97 40.25 -25.06
N ILE A 358 11.18 39.86 -23.76
CA ILE A 358 12.48 39.38 -23.30
C ILE A 358 12.77 38.00 -23.87
N LEU A 359 11.83 37.07 -23.77
CA LEU A 359 12.02 35.68 -24.23
C LEU A 359 12.19 35.61 -25.76
N THR A 360 11.46 36.41 -26.52
CA THR A 360 11.55 36.43 -27.99
C THR A 360 12.84 37.06 -28.52
N SER A 361 13.60 37.78 -27.67
CA SER A 361 14.92 38.27 -28.05
C SER A 361 15.97 37.14 -28.16
N TYR A 362 15.63 35.92 -27.75
CA TYR A 362 16.49 34.74 -27.84
C TYR A 362 15.99 33.78 -28.95
N PRO A 363 16.68 33.65 -30.07
CA PRO A 363 16.24 32.83 -31.21
C PRO A 363 16.02 31.36 -30.86
N GLU A 364 16.74 30.82 -29.88
CA GLU A 364 16.60 29.42 -29.43
C GLU A 364 15.23 29.12 -28.85
N LEU A 365 14.50 30.15 -28.39
CA LEU A 365 13.17 30.00 -27.77
C LEU A 365 12.01 30.18 -28.75
N GLU A 366 12.27 30.63 -30.00
CA GLU A 366 11.25 30.98 -30.97
C GLU A 366 10.21 29.88 -31.16
N ASN A 367 10.65 28.63 -31.39
CA ASN A 367 9.76 27.50 -31.59
C ASN A 367 8.91 27.14 -30.35
N TYR A 368 9.43 27.40 -29.15
CA TYR A 368 8.71 27.16 -27.91
C TYR A 368 7.67 28.25 -27.61
N LEU A 369 7.91 29.45 -28.10
CA LEU A 369 7.05 30.60 -27.87
C LEU A 369 6.02 30.84 -28.97
N SER A 370 6.22 30.32 -30.19
CA SER A 370 5.35 30.53 -31.34
C SER A 370 3.86 30.36 -31.01
N PRO A 371 3.39 29.29 -30.35
CA PRO A 371 1.97 29.13 -30.05
C PRO A 371 1.38 30.21 -29.15
N PHE A 372 2.20 30.80 -28.28
CA PHE A 372 1.81 31.88 -27.37
C PHE A 372 1.85 33.23 -28.07
N MET A 373 2.84 33.45 -28.93
CA MET A 373 2.97 34.67 -29.72
C MET A 373 1.87 34.79 -30.76
N ASP A 374 1.51 33.68 -31.41
CA ASP A 374 0.40 33.66 -32.35
C ASP A 374 -0.92 34.00 -31.67
N ALA A 375 -1.18 33.51 -30.48
CA ALA A 375 -2.34 33.86 -29.67
C ALA A 375 -2.33 35.33 -29.22
N TRP A 376 -1.15 35.85 -28.84
CA TRP A 376 -0.99 37.23 -28.40
C TRP A 376 -1.19 38.24 -29.52
N LEU A 377 -0.50 38.04 -30.64
CA LEU A 377 -0.56 38.91 -31.82
C LEU A 377 -1.87 38.76 -32.61
N GLY A 378 -2.43 37.56 -32.61
CA GLY A 378 -3.71 37.26 -33.25
C GLY A 378 -4.93 37.71 -32.45
N GLY A 379 -4.78 38.32 -31.28
CA GLY A 379 -5.88 38.82 -30.46
C GLY A 379 -6.69 37.77 -29.70
N ALA A 380 -6.22 36.51 -29.64
CA ALA A 380 -6.85 35.42 -28.88
C ALA A 380 -6.46 35.48 -27.39
N GLN A 381 -6.74 36.62 -26.74
CA GLN A 381 -6.27 36.89 -25.38
C GLN A 381 -6.80 35.91 -24.32
N ASP A 382 -8.06 35.47 -24.44
CA ASP A 382 -8.67 34.51 -23.52
C ASP A 382 -7.96 33.16 -23.56
N GLN A 383 -7.58 32.69 -24.74
CA GLN A 383 -6.81 31.47 -24.92
C GLN A 383 -5.41 31.60 -24.31
N LEU A 384 -4.72 32.71 -24.58
CA LEU A 384 -3.40 33.01 -24.02
C LEU A 384 -3.43 33.05 -22.49
N GLN A 385 -4.40 33.75 -21.92
CA GLN A 385 -4.58 33.82 -20.47
C GLN A 385 -4.84 32.45 -19.86
N GLY A 386 -5.64 31.60 -20.52
CA GLY A 386 -5.88 30.22 -20.11
C GLY A 386 -4.61 29.37 -20.08
N GLN A 387 -3.77 29.47 -21.12
CA GLN A 387 -2.47 28.78 -21.18
C GLN A 387 -1.51 29.22 -20.06
N ILE A 388 -1.37 30.54 -19.85
CA ILE A 388 -0.51 31.11 -18.82
C ILE A 388 -1.01 30.75 -17.42
N ALA A 389 -2.33 30.84 -17.18
CA ALA A 389 -2.94 30.46 -15.92
C ALA A 389 -2.71 28.99 -15.59
N SER A 390 -2.79 28.10 -16.59
CA SER A 390 -2.52 26.67 -16.45
C SER A 390 -1.09 26.39 -15.98
N ALA A 391 -0.13 27.26 -16.31
CA ALA A 391 1.24 27.19 -15.79
C ALA A 391 1.36 27.81 -14.39
N LYS A 392 0.84 29.02 -14.19
CA LYS A 392 1.02 29.78 -12.96
C LYS A 392 0.33 29.16 -11.74
N ILE A 393 -0.90 28.66 -11.91
CA ILE A 393 -1.72 28.13 -10.80
C ILE A 393 -1.06 26.92 -10.11
N PRO A 394 -0.58 25.89 -10.80
CA PRO A 394 0.12 24.79 -10.15
C PRO A 394 1.42 25.24 -9.48
N LEU A 395 2.22 26.08 -10.16
CA LEU A 395 3.52 26.54 -9.65
C LEU A 395 3.39 27.47 -8.45
N SER A 396 2.30 28.22 -8.33
CA SER A 396 2.08 29.09 -7.16
C SER A 396 2.02 28.33 -5.84
N ARG A 397 1.66 27.04 -5.86
CA ARG A 397 1.69 26.17 -4.68
C ARG A 397 3.10 25.92 -4.14
N MET A 398 4.12 26.14 -4.96
CA MET A 398 5.52 25.94 -4.60
C MET A 398 6.21 27.23 -4.13
N ILE A 399 5.48 28.36 -4.07
CA ILE A 399 5.98 29.62 -3.54
C ILE A 399 6.04 29.51 -2.02
N SER A 400 7.22 29.21 -1.52
CA SER A 400 7.49 29.03 -0.10
C SER A 400 8.92 29.46 0.21
N PRO A 401 9.17 30.27 1.25
CA PRO A 401 10.53 30.66 1.65
C PRO A 401 11.44 29.46 1.91
N GLN A 402 10.90 28.39 2.46
CA GLN A 402 11.66 27.17 2.76
C GLN A 402 12.11 26.46 1.48
N LEU A 403 11.18 26.26 0.52
CA LEU A 403 11.50 25.67 -0.78
C LEU A 403 12.50 26.55 -1.54
N TYR A 404 12.29 27.86 -1.56
CA TYR A 404 13.14 28.81 -2.24
C TYR A 404 14.56 28.78 -1.69
N TRP A 405 14.70 28.75 -0.37
CA TRP A 405 16.00 28.67 0.29
C TRP A 405 16.76 27.39 -0.12
N VAL A 406 16.12 26.24 -0.01
CA VAL A 406 16.78 24.96 -0.29
C VAL A 406 17.11 24.80 -1.77
N MET A 407 16.21 25.22 -2.66
CA MET A 407 16.34 25.00 -4.12
C MET A 407 17.14 26.07 -4.86
N SER A 408 17.65 27.09 -4.18
CA SER A 408 18.44 28.17 -4.78
C SER A 408 19.93 28.10 -4.48
N GLY A 409 20.39 27.15 -3.65
CA GLY A 409 21.82 27.08 -3.28
C GLY A 409 22.54 25.91 -3.91
N ASP A 410 23.87 25.92 -3.79
CA ASP A 410 24.78 24.99 -4.45
C ASP A 410 25.80 24.40 -3.45
N ASP A 411 25.31 23.91 -2.28
CA ASP A 411 26.16 23.26 -1.29
C ASP A 411 26.74 21.93 -1.81
N PHE A 412 26.04 21.30 -2.76
CA PHE A 412 26.46 20.06 -3.43
C PHE A 412 25.73 19.86 -4.76
N THR A 413 26.22 18.93 -5.56
CA THR A 413 25.67 18.53 -6.85
C THR A 413 25.02 17.13 -6.80
N LEU A 414 24.05 16.87 -7.68
CA LEU A 414 23.24 15.63 -7.68
C LEU A 414 23.92 14.40 -8.31
N ASP A 415 25.15 14.50 -8.78
CA ASP A 415 25.99 13.41 -9.27
C ASP A 415 26.61 12.61 -8.11
N ILE A 416 25.76 11.99 -7.31
CA ILE A 416 26.12 11.40 -6.01
C ILE A 416 27.18 10.29 -6.08
N ASN A 417 27.32 9.63 -7.22
CA ASN A 417 28.26 8.54 -7.46
C ASN A 417 29.52 8.97 -8.23
N ASN A 418 29.79 10.27 -8.26
CA ASN A 418 31.01 10.81 -8.83
C ASN A 418 32.24 10.30 -8.03
N PRO A 419 33.25 9.67 -8.69
CA PRO A 419 34.44 9.18 -8.01
C PRO A 419 35.24 10.25 -7.27
N ASP A 420 35.25 11.47 -7.79
CA ASP A 420 36.01 12.60 -7.22
C ASP A 420 35.31 13.26 -6.04
N ASP A 421 33.97 13.18 -5.98
CA ASP A 421 33.16 13.75 -4.91
C ASP A 421 31.95 12.87 -4.59
N PRO A 422 32.17 11.67 -4.00
CA PRO A 422 31.10 10.77 -3.65
C PRO A 422 30.21 11.30 -2.56
N LYS A 423 28.90 10.99 -2.61
CA LYS A 423 27.91 11.53 -1.69
C LYS A 423 26.93 10.45 -1.22
N ILE A 424 26.43 10.62 0.00
CA ILE A 424 25.20 9.98 0.48
C ILE A 424 24.19 11.08 0.66
N LEU A 425 23.10 11.02 -0.10
CA LEU A 425 22.03 11.99 -0.09
C LEU A 425 20.76 11.39 0.51
N CYS A 426 20.29 11.96 1.60
CA CYS A 426 19.00 11.66 2.19
C CYS A 426 18.01 12.79 1.90
N VAL A 427 16.82 12.42 1.47
CA VAL A 427 15.78 13.37 1.08
C VAL A 427 14.53 13.06 1.88
N GLY A 428 14.18 13.98 2.77
CA GLY A 428 13.03 13.87 3.65
C GLY A 428 11.75 14.34 2.98
N ASN A 429 10.64 13.63 3.23
CA ASN A 429 9.31 14.10 2.92
C ASN A 429 8.50 14.30 4.20
N ASN A 430 7.39 15.03 4.09
CA ASN A 430 6.42 15.21 5.15
C ASN A 430 5.04 14.74 4.63
N PRO A 431 4.41 13.75 5.28
CA PRO A 431 3.09 13.25 4.88
C PRO A 431 2.02 14.34 4.78
N ASP A 432 2.07 15.36 5.66
CA ASP A 432 1.08 16.44 5.70
C ASP A 432 1.22 17.42 4.52
N ARG A 433 2.43 17.52 3.92
CA ARG A 433 2.76 18.41 2.79
C ARG A 433 3.18 17.67 1.53
N GLN A 434 2.86 16.41 1.46
CA GLN A 434 3.29 15.49 0.40
C GLN A 434 3.05 16.01 -1.02
N ASN A 435 1.92 16.67 -1.28
CA ASN A 435 1.57 17.15 -2.62
C ASN A 435 2.50 18.27 -3.12
N ILE A 436 3.02 19.10 -2.23
CA ILE A 436 3.92 20.20 -2.56
C ILE A 436 5.35 19.70 -2.60
N TYR A 437 5.80 19.04 -1.54
CA TYR A 437 7.17 18.53 -1.43
C TYR A 437 7.42 17.42 -2.46
N GLY A 438 6.42 16.58 -2.74
CA GLY A 438 6.52 15.55 -3.77
C GLY A 438 6.82 16.09 -5.16
N ALA A 439 6.38 17.32 -5.50
CA ALA A 439 6.72 17.94 -6.77
C ALA A 439 8.19 18.40 -6.82
N ALA A 440 8.69 19.05 -5.75
CA ALA A 440 10.09 19.41 -5.64
C ALA A 440 10.99 18.16 -5.66
N LEU A 441 10.64 17.14 -4.87
CA LEU A 441 11.39 15.89 -4.79
C LEU A 441 11.38 15.12 -6.11
N GLY A 442 10.28 15.16 -6.86
CA GLY A 442 10.20 14.58 -8.19
C GLY A 442 11.22 15.16 -9.15
N LEU A 443 11.52 16.46 -9.05
CA LEU A 443 12.56 17.10 -9.86
C LEU A 443 13.96 16.60 -9.46
N TYR A 444 14.28 16.53 -8.17
CA TYR A 444 15.55 15.94 -7.70
C TYR A 444 15.69 14.50 -8.19
N ASN A 445 14.64 13.71 -8.08
CA ASN A 445 14.62 12.31 -8.49
C ASN A 445 14.93 12.14 -9.98
N SER A 446 14.27 12.91 -10.85
CA SER A 446 14.49 12.81 -12.30
C SER A 446 15.91 13.19 -12.69
N ARG A 447 16.50 14.16 -12.00
CA ARG A 447 17.90 14.56 -12.22
C ARG A 447 18.88 13.51 -11.72
N ILE A 448 18.66 12.96 -10.53
CA ILE A 448 19.52 11.92 -9.97
C ILE A 448 19.55 10.68 -10.90
N VAL A 449 18.39 10.25 -11.41
CA VAL A 449 18.32 9.10 -12.34
C VAL A 449 19.24 9.28 -13.55
N LYS A 450 19.25 10.48 -14.14
CA LYS A 450 20.12 10.78 -15.28
C LYS A 450 21.60 10.82 -14.92
N LEU A 451 21.94 11.37 -13.78
CA LEU A 451 23.33 11.58 -13.37
C LEU A 451 23.98 10.31 -12.84
N ILE A 452 23.23 9.48 -12.11
CA ILE A 452 23.74 8.25 -11.49
C ILE A 452 23.93 7.10 -12.48
N ASN A 453 23.15 7.08 -13.57
CA ASN A 453 23.14 6.00 -14.54
C ASN A 453 24.14 6.21 -15.68
N LYS A 454 25.38 6.50 -15.33
CA LYS A 454 26.47 6.74 -16.27
C LYS A 454 27.58 5.70 -16.09
N LYS A 455 28.33 5.42 -17.19
CA LYS A 455 29.50 4.55 -17.14
C LYS A 455 30.64 5.20 -16.36
N GLY A 456 31.48 4.39 -15.71
CA GLY A 456 32.66 4.87 -14.99
C GLY A 456 32.38 5.45 -13.60
N GLN A 457 31.13 5.49 -13.17
CA GLN A 457 30.76 5.99 -11.86
C GLN A 457 30.91 4.92 -10.76
N LEU A 458 30.91 5.36 -9.49
CA LEU A 458 30.94 4.46 -8.34
C LEU A 458 29.65 3.65 -8.24
N LYS A 459 29.76 2.47 -7.61
CA LYS A 459 28.58 1.67 -7.26
C LYS A 459 27.67 2.43 -6.32
N SER A 460 26.37 2.39 -6.60
CA SER A 460 25.39 3.22 -5.88
C SER A 460 24.10 2.49 -5.59
N GLY A 461 23.40 2.94 -4.54
CA GLY A 461 22.09 2.46 -4.13
C GLY A 461 21.04 3.56 -4.21
N ILE A 462 19.88 3.25 -4.81
CA ILE A 462 18.69 4.08 -4.76
C ILE A 462 17.68 3.35 -3.88
N ILE A 463 17.37 3.93 -2.74
CA ILE A 463 16.47 3.38 -1.74
C ILE A 463 15.27 4.31 -1.61
N ILE A 464 14.07 3.79 -1.86
CA ILE A 464 12.83 4.54 -1.84
C ILE A 464 11.90 3.86 -0.84
N ASP A 465 11.69 4.46 0.33
CA ASP A 465 10.87 3.86 1.40
C ASP A 465 9.40 3.68 1.00
N GLU A 466 8.83 4.67 0.29
CA GLU A 466 7.43 4.68 -0.12
C GLU A 466 7.25 5.31 -1.51
N LEU A 467 7.39 4.50 -2.55
CA LEU A 467 7.36 4.97 -3.95
C LEU A 467 6.03 5.60 -4.38
N PRO A 468 4.83 5.12 -3.98
CA PRO A 468 3.56 5.73 -4.39
C PRO A 468 3.36 7.19 -3.97
N THR A 469 4.16 7.67 -3.01
CA THR A 469 4.06 9.05 -2.49
C THR A 469 4.64 10.09 -3.43
N ILE A 470 5.51 9.68 -4.37
CA ILE A 470 6.16 10.55 -5.35
C ILE A 470 6.00 9.98 -6.76
N TYR A 471 5.99 10.86 -7.77
CA TYR A 471 6.12 10.45 -9.16
C TYR A 471 7.61 10.43 -9.52
N PHE A 472 8.15 9.24 -9.77
CA PHE A 472 9.57 9.02 -10.02
C PHE A 472 9.80 8.70 -11.50
N LYS A 473 9.85 9.75 -12.33
CA LYS A 473 10.04 9.62 -13.78
C LYS A 473 11.37 8.94 -14.12
N GLY A 474 11.35 7.98 -15.03
CA GLY A 474 12.54 7.29 -15.53
C GLY A 474 13.07 6.17 -14.62
N LEU A 475 12.32 5.82 -13.54
CA LEU A 475 12.70 4.70 -12.67
C LEU A 475 12.67 3.36 -13.40
N ASP A 476 11.72 3.15 -14.31
CA ASP A 476 11.60 1.99 -15.19
C ASP A 476 12.84 1.83 -16.10
N ASN A 477 13.23 2.89 -16.76
CA ASN A 477 14.45 2.94 -17.56
C ASN A 477 15.71 2.68 -16.73
N LEU A 478 15.79 3.27 -15.53
CA LEU A 478 16.88 3.02 -14.62
C LEU A 478 16.97 1.54 -14.24
N ILE A 479 15.85 0.91 -13.85
CA ILE A 479 15.82 -0.51 -13.51
C ILE A 479 16.28 -1.38 -14.67
N ALA A 480 15.88 -1.05 -15.89
CA ALA A 480 16.28 -1.80 -17.10
C ALA A 480 17.78 -1.71 -17.40
N THR A 481 18.42 -0.58 -17.10
CA THR A 481 19.81 -0.26 -17.52
C THR A 481 20.82 -0.22 -16.37
N ALA A 482 20.36 -0.14 -15.13
CA ALA A 482 21.16 0.08 -13.93
C ALA A 482 22.27 -0.97 -13.68
N ARG A 483 22.06 -2.21 -14.13
CA ARG A 483 23.02 -3.30 -13.91
C ARG A 483 24.40 -3.00 -14.47
N SER A 484 24.48 -2.49 -15.69
CA SER A 484 25.75 -2.16 -16.36
C SER A 484 26.51 -1.03 -15.66
N ASN A 485 25.79 -0.16 -14.96
CA ASN A 485 26.32 1.02 -14.27
C ASN A 485 26.42 0.82 -12.75
N LYS A 486 26.25 -0.43 -12.26
CA LYS A 486 26.37 -0.82 -10.84
C LYS A 486 25.42 -0.08 -9.89
N VAL A 487 24.20 0.25 -10.36
CA VAL A 487 23.19 0.92 -9.57
C VAL A 487 22.19 -0.12 -9.03
N ALA A 488 22.08 -0.22 -7.72
CA ALA A 488 21.09 -1.06 -7.04
C ALA A 488 19.85 -0.24 -6.71
N VAL A 489 18.66 -0.74 -7.05
CA VAL A 489 17.40 -0.02 -6.83
C VAL A 489 16.50 -0.83 -5.92
N LEU A 490 16.02 -0.22 -4.83
CA LEU A 490 15.08 -0.79 -3.86
C LEU A 490 13.86 0.12 -3.68
N PRO A 491 12.79 -0.03 -4.47
CA PRO A 491 11.52 0.63 -4.21
C PRO A 491 10.69 -0.13 -3.17
N GLY A 492 10.13 0.60 -2.21
CA GLY A 492 9.18 0.11 -1.23
C GLY A 492 7.74 0.44 -1.59
N PHE A 493 6.80 -0.49 -1.32
CA PHE A 493 5.36 -0.32 -1.56
C PHE A 493 4.54 -0.87 -0.40
N PHE A 494 3.37 -0.27 -0.12
CA PHE A 494 2.42 -0.83 0.83
C PHE A 494 1.60 -1.97 0.23
N THR A 495 1.14 -1.82 -1.02
CA THR A 495 0.40 -2.85 -1.74
C THR A 495 0.80 -2.90 -3.22
N VAL A 496 0.52 -4.04 -3.89
CA VAL A 496 0.74 -4.18 -5.34
C VAL A 496 -0.12 -3.20 -6.14
N GLU A 497 -1.36 -2.95 -5.70
CA GLU A 497 -2.28 -2.02 -6.38
C GLU A 497 -1.79 -0.56 -6.31
N GLU A 498 -1.21 -0.15 -5.19
CA GLU A 498 -0.63 1.20 -5.04
C GLU A 498 0.64 1.37 -5.88
N GLY A 499 1.47 0.33 -5.96
CA GLY A 499 2.64 0.32 -6.83
C GLY A 499 2.29 0.50 -8.31
N LEU A 500 1.22 -0.14 -8.76
CA LEU A 500 0.74 -0.03 -10.13
C LEU A 500 0.03 1.31 -10.42
N ARG A 501 -0.69 1.88 -9.45
CA ARG A 501 -1.36 3.19 -9.60
C ARG A 501 -0.38 4.36 -9.59
N GLY A 502 0.69 4.27 -8.82
CA GLY A 502 1.68 5.35 -8.68
C GLY A 502 2.48 5.66 -9.96
N GLN A 503 2.54 4.72 -10.89
CA GLN A 503 3.29 4.83 -12.15
C GLN A 503 2.44 5.00 -13.41
N GLY A 504 1.18 5.44 -13.28
CA GLY A 504 0.33 5.70 -14.47
C GLY A 504 -0.05 4.44 -15.23
N GLY A 505 -0.62 3.50 -14.51
CA GLY A 505 -0.94 2.16 -14.94
C GLY A 505 -1.39 1.99 -16.39
N ARG A 506 -0.65 1.23 -17.12
CA ARG A 506 -1.04 0.19 -18.08
C ARG A 506 0.21 -0.36 -18.75
N ARG A 507 0.78 -1.38 -18.16
CA ARG A 507 1.34 -2.52 -18.91
C ARG A 507 1.37 -3.68 -17.95
N ARG A 508 0.69 -4.78 -18.30
CA ARG A 508 1.00 -6.08 -17.75
C ARG A 508 2.42 -6.36 -18.17
N ASP A 509 3.34 -6.27 -17.23
CA ASP A 509 4.74 -6.50 -17.52
C ASP A 509 5.01 -7.98 -17.58
N GLU A 510 5.25 -8.45 -18.78
CA GLU A 510 5.83 -9.78 -19.06
C GLU A 510 7.34 -9.86 -18.78
N HIS A 511 7.94 -8.84 -18.18
CA HIS A 511 9.38 -8.85 -17.85
C HIS A 511 9.61 -8.71 -16.35
N GLY A 512 9.69 -9.87 -15.71
CA GLY A 512 9.79 -10.07 -14.29
C GLY A 512 10.98 -9.43 -13.59
N GLY A 513 10.70 -8.66 -12.57
CA GLY A 513 11.61 -8.46 -11.46
C GLY A 513 11.84 -9.80 -10.74
N GLN A 514 13.07 -10.31 -10.71
CA GLN A 514 13.37 -11.67 -10.28
C GLN A 514 13.40 -11.89 -8.76
N HIS A 515 13.16 -10.85 -7.93
CA HIS A 515 13.17 -11.02 -6.48
C HIS A 515 12.07 -10.21 -5.80
N LEU A 516 10.97 -10.87 -5.53
CA LEU A 516 9.86 -10.34 -4.75
C LEU A 516 10.10 -10.70 -3.28
N LEU A 517 10.51 -9.74 -2.46
CA LEU A 517 10.64 -9.92 -1.02
C LEU A 517 9.33 -9.49 -0.34
N ARG A 518 8.54 -10.45 0.11
CA ARG A 518 7.33 -10.20 0.87
C ARG A 518 7.63 -10.26 2.36
N ALA A 519 7.51 -9.14 3.06
CA ALA A 519 7.53 -9.13 4.53
C ALA A 519 6.18 -9.66 5.04
N GLY A 520 6.17 -10.90 5.53
CA GLY A 520 4.97 -11.53 6.08
C GLY A 520 4.65 -11.02 7.49
N ARG A 521 3.37 -11.03 7.87
CA ARG A 521 2.95 -10.90 9.27
C ARG A 521 3.40 -12.14 10.05
N ARG A 522 3.94 -11.94 11.24
CA ARG A 522 3.82 -12.88 12.34
C ARG A 522 2.51 -12.67 13.09
#